data_b85ac82431d6847a52fac7fe751b1bcf
#
_entry.id   b85ac82431d6847a52fac7fe751b1bcf
#
_cell.length_a   1.000
_cell.length_b   1.000
_cell.length_c   1.000
_cell.angle_alpha   90.00
_cell.angle_beta   90.00
_cell.angle_gamma   90.00
#
_symmetry.space_group_name_H-M   'P 1'
#
loop_
_entity.id
_entity.type
_entity.pdbx_description
1 polymer ?
#
loop_
_entity_poly.entity_id
_entity_poly.type
_entity_poly.pdbx_seq_one_letter_code
_entity_poly.pdbx_strand_id
1 'polypeptide(L)' 'MKELVEIIARALVDHPEDVKVATVEGPGATVVELRVHPEDLGKVIGRQGRTAKAMRTLLGASGMKFHRRFTLEIVEE' A
#
# COMPACT_ATOMS: atom_id res chain seq x y z
N MET A 1 3.06 -4.73 8.48
CA MET A 1 2.19 -4.32 7.35
C MET A 1 2.97 -3.71 6.19
N LYS A 2 4.02 -2.98 6.50
CA LYS A 2 4.91 -2.40 5.50
C LYS A 2 5.44 -3.46 4.54
N GLU A 3 5.91 -4.58 5.04
CA GLU A 3 6.50 -5.66 4.27
C GLU A 3 5.49 -6.30 3.30
N LEU A 4 4.24 -6.42 3.73
CA LEU A 4 3.18 -6.97 2.89
C LEU A 4 2.94 -6.06 1.67
N VAL A 5 2.85 -4.77 1.90
CA VAL A 5 2.66 -3.79 0.82
C VAL A 5 3.86 -3.78 -0.12
N GLU A 6 5.09 -3.87 0.42
CA GLU A 6 6.30 -3.96 -0.40
C GLU A 6 6.28 -5.17 -1.32
N ILE A 7 5.95 -6.33 -0.78
CA ILE A 7 5.92 -7.59 -1.57
C ILE A 7 4.90 -7.48 -2.70
N ILE A 8 3.71 -7.01 -2.40
CA ILE A 8 2.65 -6.88 -3.40
C ILE A 8 3.06 -5.88 -4.48
N ALA A 9 3.53 -4.70 -4.08
CA ALA A 9 3.89 -3.66 -5.03
C ALA A 9 5.04 -4.11 -5.94
N ARG A 10 6.09 -4.72 -5.38
CA ARG A 10 7.22 -5.19 -6.19
C ARG A 10 6.83 -6.29 -7.17
N ALA A 11 5.85 -7.09 -6.84
CA ALA A 11 5.35 -8.14 -7.73
C ALA A 11 4.59 -7.58 -8.93
N LEU A 12 4.02 -6.38 -8.81
CA LEU A 12 3.14 -5.79 -9.83
C LEU A 12 3.85 -4.82 -10.77
N VAL A 13 4.94 -4.20 -10.33
CA VAL A 13 5.56 -3.10 -11.06
C VAL A 13 6.70 -3.55 -11.96
N ASP A 14 7.06 -2.70 -12.93
CA ASP A 14 8.22 -2.92 -13.80
C ASP A 14 9.51 -2.36 -13.21
N HIS A 15 9.39 -1.43 -12.24
CA HIS A 15 10.54 -0.79 -11.59
C HIS A 15 10.52 -1.07 -10.09
N PRO A 16 10.76 -2.33 -9.68
CA PRO A 16 10.67 -2.69 -8.25
C PRO A 16 11.71 -1.96 -7.39
N GLU A 17 12.82 -1.53 -7.96
CA GLU A 17 13.83 -0.74 -7.25
C GLU A 17 13.31 0.63 -6.81
N ASP A 18 12.25 1.13 -7.43
CA ASP A 18 11.66 2.42 -7.08
C ASP A 18 10.52 2.31 -6.07
N VAL A 19 10.17 1.08 -5.65
CA VAL A 19 9.14 0.89 -4.63
C VAL A 19 9.66 1.35 -3.28
N LYS A 20 8.95 2.28 -2.66
CA LYS A 20 9.25 2.80 -1.32
C LYS A 20 7.99 2.72 -0.49
N VAL A 21 8.11 2.16 0.70
CA VAL A 21 7.00 2.06 1.64
C VAL A 21 7.42 2.68 2.97
N ALA A 22 6.59 3.56 3.48
CA ALA A 22 6.82 4.19 4.77
C ALA A 22 5.55 4.07 5.60
N THR A 23 5.69 4.11 6.91
CA THR A 23 4.55 4.11 7.82
C THR A 23 4.54 5.40 8.62
N VAL A 24 3.36 5.97 8.79
CA VAL A 24 3.15 7.11 9.66
C VAL A 24 2.19 6.69 10.75
N GLU A 25 2.67 6.64 11.98
CA GLU A 25 1.87 6.17 13.10
C GLU A 25 1.21 7.34 13.82
N GLY A 26 -0.07 7.15 14.13
CA GLY A 26 -0.85 8.05 14.94
C GLY A 26 -1.61 7.30 16.01
N PRO A 27 -2.36 8.00 16.88
CA PRO A 27 -3.16 7.36 17.92
C PRO A 27 -4.19 6.41 17.32
N GLY A 28 -4.01 5.11 17.54
CA GLY A 28 -4.95 4.10 17.08
C GLY A 28 -4.96 3.81 15.58
N ALA A 29 -4.13 4.49 14.79
CA ALA A 29 -4.12 4.33 13.34
C ALA A 29 -2.70 4.43 12.78
N THR A 30 -2.45 3.68 11.72
CA THR A 30 -1.19 3.73 10.97
C THR A 30 -1.51 3.93 9.50
N VAL A 31 -0.88 4.92 8.88
CA VAL A 31 -0.97 5.14 7.44
C VAL A 31 0.24 4.49 6.78
N VAL A 32 -0.01 3.59 5.85
CA VAL A 32 1.05 2.96 5.05
C VAL A 32 1.12 3.73 3.73
N GLU A 33 2.23 4.39 3.51
CA GLU A 33 2.45 5.19 2.30
C GLU A 33 3.25 4.38 1.30
N LEU A 34 2.74 4.27 0.08
CA LEU A 34 3.38 3.56 -1.01
C LEU A 34 3.77 4.53 -2.11
N ARG A 35 5.04 4.49 -2.51
CA ARG A 35 5.56 5.24 -3.66
C ARG A 35 6.12 4.26 -4.67
N VAL A 36 5.81 4.50 -5.93
CA VAL A 36 6.32 3.70 -7.04
C VAL A 36 6.78 4.63 -8.16
N HIS A 37 7.46 4.07 -9.15
CA HIS A 37 7.80 4.83 -10.35
C HIS A 37 6.51 5.38 -10.98
N PRO A 38 6.49 6.64 -11.46
CA PRO A 38 5.28 7.23 -12.05
C PRO A 38 4.62 6.37 -13.12
N GLU A 39 5.41 5.67 -13.92
CA GLU A 39 4.89 4.79 -14.97
C GLU A 39 4.20 3.54 -14.41
N ASP A 40 4.49 3.20 -13.17
CA ASP A 40 3.92 2.01 -12.53
C ASP A 40 2.70 2.30 -11.66
N LEU A 41 2.35 3.58 -11.54
CA LEU A 41 1.26 3.99 -10.67
C LEU A 41 -0.05 3.26 -11.01
N GLY A 42 -0.38 3.16 -12.29
CA GLY A 42 -1.57 2.45 -12.73
C GLY A 42 -1.58 0.97 -12.38
N LYS A 43 -0.40 0.36 -12.24
CA LYS A 43 -0.28 -1.06 -11.88
C LYS A 43 -0.64 -1.34 -10.44
N VAL A 44 -0.33 -0.40 -9.54
CA VAL A 44 -0.67 -0.57 -8.12
C VAL A 44 -2.08 -0.10 -7.79
N ILE A 45 -2.62 0.80 -8.59
CA ILE A 45 -4.02 1.22 -8.47
C ILE A 45 -4.92 0.13 -9.06
N GLY A 46 -4.55 -0.36 -10.24
CA GLY A 46 -5.29 -1.37 -10.95
C GLY A 46 -6.48 -0.82 -11.70
N ARG A 47 -7.08 -1.66 -12.56
CA ARG A 47 -8.28 -1.27 -13.32
C ARG A 47 -9.41 -0.93 -12.36
N GLN A 48 -9.97 0.26 -12.51
CA GLN A 48 -11.05 0.76 -11.66
C GLN A 48 -10.69 0.77 -10.18
N GLY A 49 -9.40 0.89 -9.87
CA GLY A 49 -8.93 0.94 -8.49
C GLY A 49 -8.98 -0.39 -7.74
N ARG A 50 -9.17 -1.50 -8.43
CA ARG A 50 -9.37 -2.81 -7.78
C ARG A 50 -8.17 -3.30 -7.00
N THR A 51 -6.95 -3.08 -7.51
CA THR A 51 -5.74 -3.51 -6.81
C THR A 51 -5.55 -2.74 -5.52
N ALA A 52 -5.68 -1.42 -5.57
CA ALA A 52 -5.59 -0.58 -4.37
C ALA A 52 -6.67 -0.96 -3.36
N LYS A 53 -7.88 -1.22 -3.83
CA LYS A 53 -8.99 -1.64 -2.96
C LYS A 53 -8.69 -2.98 -2.28
N ALA A 54 -8.12 -3.93 -3.02
CA ALA A 54 -7.75 -5.23 -2.46
C ALA A 54 -6.68 -5.07 -1.38
N MET A 55 -5.68 -4.23 -1.60
CA MET A 55 -4.66 -3.96 -0.60
C MET A 55 -5.26 -3.32 0.66
N ARG A 56 -6.20 -2.38 0.48
CA ARG A 56 -6.88 -1.75 1.61
C ARG A 56 -7.70 -2.76 2.40
N THR A 57 -8.34 -3.71 1.72
CA THR A 57 -9.11 -4.77 2.37
C THR A 57 -8.19 -5.66 3.22
N LEU A 58 -7.04 -6.04 2.70
CA LEU A 58 -6.06 -6.84 3.45
C LEU A 58 -5.55 -6.10 4.68
N LEU A 59 -5.25 -4.81 4.54
CA LEU A 59 -4.79 -3.99 5.65
C LEU A 59 -5.88 -3.84 6.71
N GLY A 60 -7.13 -3.69 6.28
CA GLY A 60 -8.26 -3.61 7.20
C GLY A 60 -8.45 -4.88 8.01
N ALA A 61 -8.35 -6.03 7.35
CA ALA A 61 -8.45 -7.33 8.04
C ALA A 61 -7.33 -7.51 9.06
N SER A 62 -6.10 -7.12 8.70
CA SER A 62 -4.97 -7.17 9.63
C SER A 62 -5.15 -6.22 10.81
N GLY A 63 -5.71 -5.04 10.56
CA GLY A 63 -6.02 -4.08 11.60
C GLY A 63 -6.99 -4.61 12.63
N MET A 64 -8.01 -5.33 12.18
CA MET A 64 -8.96 -5.97 13.10
C MET A 64 -8.27 -6.95 14.03
N LYS A 65 -7.33 -7.75 13.50
CA LYS A 65 -6.59 -8.72 14.28
C LYS A 65 -5.73 -8.06 15.37
N PHE A 66 -5.14 -6.91 15.08
CA PHE A 66 -4.26 -6.21 16.00
C PHE A 66 -4.94 -5.07 16.75
N HIS A 67 -6.27 -4.93 16.60
CA HIS A 67 -7.02 -3.84 17.21
C HIS A 67 -6.47 -2.47 16.81
N ARG A 68 -6.06 -2.35 15.56
CA ARG A 68 -5.44 -1.14 15.04
C ARG A 68 -5.93 -0.87 13.63
N ARG A 69 -6.09 0.40 13.29
CA ARG A 69 -6.51 0.80 11.95
C ARG A 69 -5.30 0.98 11.06
N PHE A 70 -5.28 0.28 9.94
CA PHE A 70 -4.29 0.48 8.89
C PHE A 70 -4.98 1.04 7.65
N THR A 71 -4.40 2.09 7.08
CA THR A 71 -4.88 2.68 5.84
C THR A 71 -3.74 2.72 4.83
N LEU A 72 -4.09 2.72 3.55
CA LEU A 72 -3.12 2.78 2.46
C LEU A 72 -3.24 4.13 1.77
N GLU A 73 -2.11 4.78 1.57
CA GLU A 73 -2.00 5.96 0.74
C GLU A 73 -1.01 5.69 -0.39
N ILE A 74 -1.47 5.82 -1.63
CA ILE A 74 -0.60 5.73 -2.80
C ILE A 74 -0.22 7.15 -3.16
N VAL A 75 1.06 7.46 -2.99
CA VAL A 75 1.56 8.82 -3.18
C VAL A 75 1.86 9.07 -4.65
N GLU A 76 1.27 10.12 -5.20
CA GLU A 76 1.53 10.57 -6.55
C GLU A 76 2.45 11.79 -6.49
N GLU A 77 3.50 11.75 -7.30
CA GLU A 77 4.45 12.86 -7.38
C GLU A 77 4.33 13.61 -8.70
#